data_e39b8d17b3519f39c5e2a50ded5f557c
#
_entry.id   e39b8d17b3519f39c5e2a50ded5f557c
#
_cell.length_a   1.000
_cell.length_b   1.000
_cell.length_c   1.000
_cell.angle_alpha   90.00
_cell.angle_beta   90.00
_cell.angle_gamma   90.00
#
_symmetry.space_group_name_H-M   'P 1'
#
loop_
_entity.id
_entity.type
_entity.pdbx_description
1 polymer ?
#
loop_
_entity_poly.entity_id
_entity_poly.type
_entity_poly.pdbx_seq_one_letter_code
_entity_poly.pdbx_strand_id
1 'polypeptide(L)'
;HRINIIDTPGHVDFTVEVERSLRVLDGAVALFCAVGGVEPQSETVWRQADRYGVPRIAFVNKMDRTGADFEKVVGMMQDRLSANPVPVQYPIGAGDMFRGVIDLIENKAIIWDEEEGMTWDVIDIPEDLKPVAKKWRINLLESVAEYDDELLMKYLEGDEIESAELESVIREATIARDITPVFAGTALKNKGVQRHLYSVIKFLPSPDDVPPVETHHPHDQYAEIIRSP
;
A
#
# COMPACT_ATOMS: atom_id res chain seq x y z
N HIS A 1 4.51 -17.88 -4.01
CA HIS A 1 4.47 -17.42 -2.62
C HIS A 1 3.24 -17.97 -1.91
N ARG A 2 3.33 -18.16 -0.61
CA ARG A 2 2.20 -18.51 0.25
C ARG A 2 1.83 -17.30 1.08
N ILE A 3 0.56 -16.89 1.03
CA ILE A 3 0.03 -15.76 1.81
C ILE A 3 -1.08 -16.32 2.71
N ASN A 4 -0.96 -16.12 4.02
CA ASN A 4 -2.00 -16.42 4.98
C ASN A 4 -2.78 -15.13 5.26
N ILE A 5 -4.08 -15.13 5.01
CA ILE A 5 -4.93 -13.95 5.13
C ILE A 5 -5.73 -14.05 6.42
N ILE A 6 -5.70 -12.99 7.24
CA ILE A 6 -6.59 -12.77 8.37
C ILE A 6 -7.48 -11.60 7.99
N ASP A 7 -8.76 -11.86 7.73
CA ASP A 7 -9.74 -10.81 7.48
C ASP A 7 -10.33 -10.34 8.81
N THR A 8 -10.26 -9.04 9.07
CA THR A 8 -10.81 -8.46 10.30
C THR A 8 -11.98 -7.55 9.96
N PRO A 9 -13.18 -7.81 10.50
CA PRO A 9 -14.32 -6.94 10.28
C PRO A 9 -14.06 -5.53 10.82
N GLY A 10 -14.40 -4.50 10.04
CA GLY A 10 -14.20 -3.10 10.41
C GLY A 10 -15.21 -2.56 11.44
N HIS A 11 -15.98 -3.41 12.14
CA HIS A 11 -16.96 -2.96 13.13
C HIS A 11 -16.33 -2.75 14.51
N VAL A 12 -16.81 -1.75 15.23
CA VAL A 12 -16.32 -1.34 16.55
C VAL A 12 -16.39 -2.47 17.60
N ASP A 13 -17.33 -3.40 17.42
CA ASP A 13 -17.54 -4.52 18.33
C ASP A 13 -16.42 -5.57 18.28
N PHE A 14 -15.57 -5.55 17.25
CA PHE A 14 -14.51 -6.53 17.02
C PHE A 14 -13.10 -6.01 17.33
N THR A 15 -13.00 -4.98 18.18
CA THR A 15 -11.70 -4.36 18.53
C THR A 15 -10.70 -5.35 19.14
N VAL A 16 -11.18 -6.32 19.93
CA VAL A 16 -10.32 -7.33 20.57
C VAL A 16 -9.79 -8.34 19.57
N GLU A 17 -10.62 -8.75 18.60
CA GLU A 17 -10.22 -9.65 17.51
C GLU A 17 -9.19 -8.98 16.60
N VAL A 18 -9.40 -7.71 16.26
CA VAL A 18 -8.44 -6.89 15.49
C VAL A 18 -7.11 -6.80 16.25
N GLU A 19 -7.14 -6.47 17.55
CA GLU A 19 -5.93 -6.36 18.36
C GLU A 19 -5.16 -7.68 18.48
N ARG A 20 -5.86 -8.80 18.62
CA ARG A 20 -5.23 -10.13 18.63
C ARG A 20 -4.58 -10.47 17.28
N SER A 21 -5.25 -10.12 16.19
CA SER A 21 -4.73 -10.33 14.82
C SER A 21 -3.47 -9.51 14.59
N LEU A 22 -3.45 -8.23 14.96
CA LEU A 22 -2.30 -7.34 14.78
C LEU A 22 -1.00 -7.85 15.44
N ARG A 23 -1.12 -8.67 16.50
CA ARG A 23 0.06 -9.26 17.18
C ARG A 23 0.80 -10.33 16.38
N VAL A 24 0.15 -10.91 15.37
CA VAL A 24 0.66 -12.02 14.59
C VAL A 24 0.80 -11.70 13.09
N LEU A 25 0.50 -10.45 12.71
CA LEU A 25 0.61 -10.02 11.32
C LEU A 25 2.04 -9.59 11.01
N ASP A 26 2.59 -10.09 9.91
CA ASP A 26 3.83 -9.60 9.33
C ASP A 26 3.61 -8.24 8.64
N GLY A 27 2.45 -8.05 8.02
CA GLY A 27 2.05 -6.82 7.36
C GLY A 27 0.54 -6.71 7.20
N ALA A 28 0.05 -5.55 6.81
CA ALA A 28 -1.38 -5.30 6.64
C ALA A 28 -1.70 -4.56 5.33
N VAL A 29 -2.90 -4.83 4.81
CA VAL A 29 -3.53 -4.06 3.73
C VAL A 29 -4.65 -3.22 4.33
N ALA A 30 -4.49 -1.90 4.31
CA ALA A 30 -5.52 -0.97 4.75
C ALA A 30 -6.45 -0.60 3.59
N LEU A 31 -7.74 -0.92 3.71
CA LEU A 31 -8.74 -0.63 2.68
C LEU A 31 -9.48 0.66 2.99
N PHE A 32 -9.46 1.60 2.06
CA PHE A 32 -10.21 2.85 2.15
C PHE A 32 -11.26 2.93 1.03
N CYS A 33 -12.43 3.48 1.34
CA CYS A 33 -13.45 3.72 0.33
C CYS A 33 -13.13 5.01 -0.43
N ALA A 34 -13.08 4.97 -1.76
CA ALA A 34 -12.80 6.15 -2.59
C ALA A 34 -13.82 7.29 -2.42
N VAL A 35 -15.03 7.00 -1.93
CA VAL A 35 -16.08 7.99 -1.66
C VAL A 35 -16.06 8.47 -0.21
N GLY A 36 -16.03 7.52 0.75
CA GLY A 36 -16.06 7.80 2.20
C GLY A 36 -14.71 8.26 2.76
N GLY A 37 -13.62 7.78 2.18
CA GLY A 37 -12.25 8.08 2.64
C GLY A 37 -11.92 7.41 3.96
N VAL A 38 -11.29 8.17 4.86
CA VAL A 38 -10.95 7.71 6.20
C VAL A 38 -12.15 7.87 7.14
N GLU A 39 -12.64 6.76 7.65
CA GLU A 39 -13.75 6.69 8.59
C GLU A 39 -13.23 6.50 10.05
N PRO A 40 -14.03 6.77 11.10
CA PRO A 40 -13.59 6.63 12.50
C PRO A 40 -13.06 5.23 12.85
N GLN A 41 -13.65 4.18 12.26
CA GLN A 41 -13.17 2.80 12.43
C GLN A 41 -11.76 2.62 11.85
N SER A 42 -11.52 3.21 10.68
CA SER A 42 -10.19 3.20 10.05
C SER A 42 -9.13 3.83 10.95
N GLU A 43 -9.45 4.97 11.58
CA GLU A 43 -8.54 5.64 12.53
C GLU A 43 -8.20 4.76 13.72
N THR A 44 -9.20 4.07 14.28
CA THR A 44 -8.99 3.19 15.44
C THR A 44 -8.05 2.04 15.10
N VAL A 45 -8.33 1.33 13.99
CA VAL A 45 -7.51 0.20 13.54
C VAL A 45 -6.11 0.67 13.14
N TRP A 46 -6.00 1.85 12.51
CA TRP A 46 -4.72 2.43 12.13
C TRP A 46 -3.82 2.67 13.34
N ARG A 47 -4.34 3.33 14.39
CA ARG A 47 -3.60 3.57 15.64
C ARG A 47 -3.20 2.28 16.36
N GLN A 48 -4.04 1.25 16.28
CA GLN A 48 -3.67 -0.06 16.81
C GLN A 48 -2.52 -0.68 16.02
N ALA A 49 -2.55 -0.61 14.69
CA ALA A 49 -1.46 -1.09 13.84
C ALA A 49 -0.15 -0.33 14.10
N ASP A 50 -0.21 0.99 14.37
CA ASP A 50 0.96 1.77 14.80
C ASP A 50 1.54 1.26 16.12
N ARG A 51 0.68 0.99 17.09
CA ARG A 51 1.09 0.47 18.41
C ARG A 51 1.80 -0.87 18.32
N TYR A 52 1.36 -1.75 17.42
CA TYR A 52 1.98 -3.07 17.20
C TYR A 52 3.10 -3.04 16.15
N GLY A 53 3.40 -1.89 15.58
CA GLY A 53 4.48 -1.75 14.63
C GLY A 53 4.27 -2.51 13.31
N VAL A 54 3.02 -2.69 12.88
CA VAL A 54 2.68 -3.45 11.68
C VAL A 54 2.91 -2.60 10.43
N PRO A 55 3.83 -2.97 9.53
CA PRO A 55 3.99 -2.36 8.22
C PRO A 55 2.72 -2.51 7.38
N ARG A 56 2.42 -1.54 6.54
CA ARG A 56 1.17 -1.58 5.76
C ARG A 56 1.27 -0.89 4.42
N ILE A 57 0.45 -1.38 3.51
CA ILE A 57 0.12 -0.73 2.25
C ILE A 57 -1.36 -0.37 2.25
N ALA A 58 -1.76 0.63 1.47
CA ALA A 58 -3.13 1.10 1.40
C ALA A 58 -3.73 0.84 0.02
N PHE A 59 -5.02 0.47 -0.02
CA PHE A 59 -5.77 0.30 -1.26
C PHE A 59 -7.04 1.14 -1.22
N VAL A 60 -7.11 2.13 -2.11
CA VAL A 60 -8.30 2.97 -2.30
C VAL A 60 -9.26 2.21 -3.22
N ASN A 61 -10.25 1.58 -2.59
CA ASN A 61 -11.24 0.70 -3.21
C ASN A 61 -12.49 1.46 -3.65
N LYS A 62 -13.26 0.87 -4.55
CA LYS A 62 -14.51 1.41 -5.09
C LYS A 62 -14.29 2.66 -5.94
N MET A 63 -13.20 2.70 -6.70
CA MET A 63 -12.93 3.79 -7.66
C MET A 63 -14.00 3.92 -8.75
N ASP A 64 -14.78 2.86 -8.97
CA ASP A 64 -15.91 2.81 -9.91
C ASP A 64 -17.21 3.44 -9.39
N ARG A 65 -17.24 3.93 -8.16
CA ARG A 65 -18.44 4.57 -7.61
C ARG A 65 -18.50 6.06 -7.92
N THR A 66 -19.72 6.55 -8.15
CA THR A 66 -19.99 7.99 -8.28
C THR A 66 -19.51 8.74 -7.04
N GLY A 67 -18.72 9.79 -7.24
CA GLY A 67 -18.11 10.57 -6.16
C GLY A 67 -16.79 9.99 -5.64
N ALA A 68 -16.20 8.99 -6.30
CA ALA A 68 -14.86 8.51 -5.97
C ALA A 68 -13.82 9.60 -6.21
N ASP A 69 -12.96 9.83 -5.22
CA ASP A 69 -11.92 10.84 -5.23
C ASP A 69 -10.66 10.31 -4.53
N PHE A 70 -9.68 9.91 -5.33
CA PHE A 70 -8.43 9.33 -4.85
C PHE A 70 -7.58 10.34 -4.08
N GLU A 71 -7.42 11.56 -4.62
CA GLU A 71 -6.57 12.60 -4.03
C GLU A 71 -7.12 13.03 -2.67
N LYS A 72 -8.45 13.16 -2.55
CA LYS A 72 -9.11 13.42 -1.28
C LYS A 72 -8.81 12.35 -0.24
N VAL A 73 -8.85 11.06 -0.61
CA VAL A 73 -8.56 9.96 0.32
C VAL A 73 -7.11 10.02 0.79
N VAL A 74 -6.15 10.24 -0.13
CA VAL A 74 -4.73 10.41 0.21
C VAL A 74 -4.53 11.58 1.18
N GLY A 75 -5.16 12.73 0.92
CA GLY A 75 -5.12 13.88 1.84
C GLY A 75 -5.72 13.54 3.22
N MET A 76 -6.85 12.82 3.27
CA MET A 76 -7.45 12.39 4.54
C MET A 76 -6.53 11.42 5.31
N MET A 77 -5.73 10.58 4.65
CA MET A 77 -4.74 9.73 5.32
C MET A 77 -3.66 10.58 6.01
N GLN A 78 -3.20 11.64 5.36
CA GLN A 78 -2.24 12.58 5.96
C GLN A 78 -2.85 13.30 7.17
N ASP A 79 -4.03 13.91 6.98
CA ASP A 79 -4.64 14.80 7.96
C ASP A 79 -5.18 14.07 9.19
N ARG A 80 -5.79 12.89 9.00
CA ARG A 80 -6.52 12.17 10.05
C ARG A 80 -5.75 11.02 10.66
N LEU A 81 -4.86 10.38 9.90
CA LEU A 81 -4.06 9.24 10.37
C LEU A 81 -2.63 9.63 10.72
N SER A 82 -2.20 10.85 10.41
CA SER A 82 -0.80 11.27 10.47
C SER A 82 0.12 10.30 9.72
N ALA A 83 -0.41 9.68 8.66
CA ALA A 83 0.33 8.77 7.81
C ALA A 83 1.19 9.55 6.82
N ASN A 84 2.21 8.90 6.29
CA ASN A 84 2.94 9.35 5.12
C ASN A 84 2.51 8.50 3.89
N PRO A 85 1.35 8.80 3.27
CA PRO A 85 0.86 8.05 2.12
C PRO A 85 1.65 8.42 0.88
N VAL A 86 2.22 7.43 0.21
CA VAL A 86 2.97 7.60 -1.02
C VAL A 86 2.22 6.89 -2.15
N PRO A 87 1.50 7.63 -3.02
CA PRO A 87 0.86 7.04 -4.19
C PRO A 87 1.89 6.42 -5.13
N VAL A 88 1.78 5.12 -5.34
CA VAL A 88 2.58 4.35 -6.31
C VAL A 88 1.76 4.05 -7.57
N GLN A 89 0.47 4.34 -7.52
CA GLN A 89 -0.44 4.30 -8.65
C GLN A 89 -1.33 5.55 -8.64
N TYR A 90 -1.76 5.97 -9.83
CA TYR A 90 -2.75 7.03 -9.99
C TYR A 90 -3.91 6.54 -10.85
N PRO A 91 -5.18 6.72 -10.43
CA PRO A 91 -6.33 6.18 -11.17
C PRO A 91 -6.56 6.90 -12.51
N ILE A 92 -6.96 6.14 -13.52
CA ILE A 92 -7.39 6.64 -14.82
C ILE A 92 -8.91 6.69 -14.83
N GLY A 93 -9.45 7.88 -14.62
CA GLY A 93 -10.88 8.11 -14.43
C GLY A 93 -11.37 7.78 -13.02
N ALA A 94 -12.65 8.07 -12.77
CA ALA A 94 -13.35 7.77 -11.52
C ALA A 94 -14.83 7.53 -11.82
N GLY A 95 -15.56 6.85 -10.95
CA GLY A 95 -16.94 6.45 -11.20
C GLY A 95 -17.05 5.54 -12.41
N ASP A 96 -18.05 5.77 -13.24
CA ASP A 96 -18.28 4.97 -14.46
C ASP A 96 -17.13 5.10 -15.49
N MET A 97 -16.28 6.12 -15.35
CA MET A 97 -15.13 6.34 -16.22
C MET A 97 -13.85 5.67 -15.70
N PHE A 98 -13.89 4.99 -14.55
CA PHE A 98 -12.72 4.27 -14.02
C PHE A 98 -12.39 3.06 -14.90
N ARG A 99 -11.27 3.13 -15.60
CA ARG A 99 -10.84 2.09 -16.54
C ARG A 99 -9.46 1.52 -16.26
N GLY A 100 -8.67 2.15 -15.41
CA GLY A 100 -7.29 1.72 -15.20
C GLY A 100 -6.55 2.52 -14.16
N VAL A 101 -5.25 2.29 -14.10
CA VAL A 101 -4.31 3.04 -13.28
C VAL A 101 -3.04 3.36 -14.06
N ILE A 102 -2.38 4.45 -13.72
CA ILE A 102 -0.99 4.71 -14.08
C ILE A 102 -0.14 4.08 -13.00
N ASP A 103 0.72 3.16 -13.36
CA ASP A 103 1.79 2.65 -12.51
C ASP A 103 2.93 3.66 -12.50
N LEU A 104 3.15 4.30 -11.38
CA LEU A 104 4.13 5.37 -11.24
C LEU A 104 5.56 4.82 -11.07
N ILE A 105 5.72 3.55 -10.74
CA ILE A 105 7.01 2.89 -10.62
C ILE A 105 7.51 2.46 -12.03
N GLU A 106 6.66 1.77 -12.78
CA GLU A 106 6.98 1.30 -14.13
C GLU A 106 6.80 2.40 -15.20
N ASN A 107 6.14 3.51 -14.84
CA ASN A 107 5.78 4.61 -15.74
C ASN A 107 4.98 4.12 -16.96
N LYS A 108 3.97 3.29 -16.69
CA LYS A 108 3.08 2.67 -17.69
C LYS A 108 1.62 2.85 -17.27
N ALA A 109 0.72 2.78 -18.24
CA ALA A 109 -0.71 2.70 -17.98
C ALA A 109 -1.18 1.25 -18.03
N ILE A 110 -2.01 0.87 -17.06
CA ILE A 110 -2.64 -0.44 -16.94
C ILE A 110 -4.14 -0.25 -17.13
N ILE A 111 -4.68 -0.80 -18.18
CA ILE A 111 -6.08 -0.62 -18.58
C ILE A 111 -6.80 -1.96 -18.51
N TRP A 112 -7.98 -1.98 -17.91
CA TRP A 112 -8.90 -3.11 -17.89
C TRP A 112 -10.03 -2.85 -18.87
N ASP A 113 -10.06 -3.58 -19.97
CA ASP A 113 -11.06 -3.42 -21.04
C ASP A 113 -12.38 -4.12 -20.73
N GLU A 114 -12.34 -5.15 -19.89
CA GLU A 114 -13.51 -5.96 -19.52
C GLU A 114 -14.15 -5.52 -18.22
N GLU A 115 -15.46 -5.69 -18.11
CA GLU A 115 -16.20 -5.39 -16.86
C GLU A 115 -15.73 -6.22 -15.68
N GLU A 116 -15.31 -7.47 -15.92
CA GLU A 116 -14.90 -8.43 -14.89
C GLU A 116 -13.44 -8.29 -14.46
N GLY A 117 -12.63 -7.43 -15.11
CA GLY A 117 -11.24 -7.14 -14.74
C GLY A 117 -10.30 -8.35 -14.76
N MET A 118 -10.62 -9.39 -15.56
CA MET A 118 -9.80 -10.61 -15.65
C MET A 118 -8.57 -10.41 -16.51
N THR A 119 -8.67 -9.55 -17.51
CA THR A 119 -7.61 -9.20 -18.45
C THR A 119 -7.28 -7.72 -18.37
N TRP A 120 -6.03 -7.39 -18.63
CA TRP A 120 -5.56 -6.02 -18.69
C TRP A 120 -4.41 -5.87 -19.67
N ASP A 121 -4.31 -4.69 -20.24
CA ASP A 121 -3.20 -4.29 -21.08
C ASP A 121 -2.24 -3.36 -20.34
N VAL A 122 -0.95 -3.55 -20.54
CA VAL A 122 0.09 -2.62 -20.10
C VAL A 122 0.56 -1.85 -21.32
N ILE A 123 0.29 -0.56 -21.34
CA ILE A 123 0.56 0.32 -22.48
C ILE A 123 1.39 1.53 -22.06
N ASP A 124 1.93 2.23 -23.04
CA ASP A 124 2.52 3.55 -22.80
C ASP A 124 1.45 4.53 -22.30
N ILE A 125 1.87 5.45 -21.43
CA ILE A 125 0.94 6.45 -20.89
C ILE A 125 0.39 7.30 -22.04
N PRO A 126 -0.94 7.35 -22.22
CA PRO A 126 -1.58 8.22 -23.22
C PRO A 126 -1.16 9.68 -23.10
N GLU A 127 -1.08 10.39 -24.23
CA GLU A 127 -0.57 11.76 -24.27
C GLU A 127 -1.32 12.72 -23.35
N ASP A 128 -2.64 12.58 -23.24
CA ASP A 128 -3.51 13.39 -22.38
C ASP A 128 -3.26 13.13 -20.89
N LEU A 129 -2.70 11.98 -20.52
CA LEU A 129 -2.39 11.60 -19.14
C LEU A 129 -0.92 11.87 -18.75
N LYS A 130 -0.02 12.14 -19.72
CA LYS A 130 1.39 12.40 -19.41
C LYS A 130 1.63 13.54 -18.41
N PRO A 131 0.92 14.68 -18.47
CA PRO A 131 1.13 15.76 -17.49
C PRO A 131 0.82 15.32 -16.05
N VAL A 132 -0.29 14.62 -15.84
CA VAL A 132 -0.66 14.12 -14.50
C VAL A 132 0.26 13.00 -14.05
N ALA A 133 0.64 12.10 -14.92
CA ALA A 133 1.61 11.05 -14.64
C ALA A 133 2.96 11.61 -14.21
N LYS A 134 3.47 12.60 -14.94
CA LYS A 134 4.72 13.29 -14.61
C LYS A 134 4.65 13.95 -13.22
N LYS A 135 3.56 14.66 -12.92
CA LYS A 135 3.35 15.28 -11.60
C LYS A 135 3.44 14.24 -10.48
N TRP A 136 2.69 13.14 -10.61
CA TRP A 136 2.64 12.11 -9.56
C TRP A 136 3.92 11.26 -9.50
N ARG A 137 4.60 11.05 -10.62
CA ARG A 137 5.93 10.43 -10.63
C ARG A 137 6.96 11.28 -9.88
N ILE A 138 6.96 12.59 -10.07
CA ILE A 138 7.83 13.51 -9.33
C ILE A 138 7.51 13.43 -7.84
N ASN A 139 6.23 13.51 -7.45
CA ASN A 139 5.83 13.39 -6.05
C ASN A 139 6.29 12.06 -5.42
N LEU A 140 6.19 10.95 -6.16
CA LEU A 140 6.69 9.66 -5.72
C LEU A 140 8.20 9.70 -5.48
N LEU A 141 8.98 10.18 -6.45
CA LEU A 141 10.42 10.26 -6.35
C LEU A 141 10.88 11.16 -5.18
N GLU A 142 10.27 12.34 -5.03
CA GLU A 142 10.55 13.25 -3.92
C GLU A 142 10.24 12.63 -2.56
N SER A 143 9.12 11.89 -2.46
CA SER A 143 8.72 11.23 -1.21
C SER A 143 9.58 10.03 -0.83
N VAL A 144 10.28 9.42 -1.79
CA VAL A 144 11.04 8.18 -1.56
C VAL A 144 12.55 8.44 -1.52
N ALA A 145 13.03 9.44 -2.27
CA ALA A 145 14.46 9.75 -2.35
C ALA A 145 15.09 10.14 -1.00
N GLU A 146 14.31 10.64 -0.04
CA GLU A 146 14.81 11.00 1.29
C GLU A 146 15.24 9.78 2.14
N TYR A 147 14.86 8.57 1.73
CA TYR A 147 15.18 7.33 2.46
C TYR A 147 16.40 6.57 1.93
N ASP A 148 17.01 7.06 0.83
CA ASP A 148 18.20 6.45 0.26
C ASP A 148 19.10 7.51 -0.40
N ASP A 149 20.34 7.63 0.07
CA ASP A 149 21.29 8.65 -0.38
C ASP A 149 21.67 8.50 -1.86
N GLU A 150 21.75 7.27 -2.37
CA GLU A 150 22.10 7.01 -3.78
C GLU A 150 20.93 7.41 -4.70
N LEU A 151 19.71 7.05 -4.31
CA LEU A 151 18.50 7.45 -5.02
C LEU A 151 18.33 8.98 -5.01
N LEU A 152 18.62 9.63 -3.87
CA LEU A 152 18.56 11.09 -3.74
C LEU A 152 19.55 11.76 -4.69
N MET A 153 20.79 11.28 -4.76
CA MET A 153 21.80 11.83 -5.66
C MET A 153 21.39 11.70 -7.12
N LYS A 154 20.92 10.52 -7.55
CA LYS A 154 20.40 10.32 -8.91
C LYS A 154 19.24 11.24 -9.24
N TYR A 155 18.29 11.40 -8.30
CA TYR A 155 17.17 12.32 -8.47
C TYR A 155 17.62 13.76 -8.66
N LEU A 156 18.59 14.25 -7.85
CA LEU A 156 19.09 15.62 -7.93
C LEU A 156 19.93 15.86 -9.21
N GLU A 157 20.66 14.87 -9.68
CA GLU A 157 21.44 14.94 -10.93
C GLU A 157 20.56 14.80 -12.18
N GLY A 158 19.33 14.34 -12.01
CA GLY A 158 18.39 14.13 -13.11
C GLY A 158 18.66 12.84 -13.88
N ASP A 159 19.35 11.89 -13.26
CA ASP A 159 19.66 10.59 -13.82
C ASP A 159 18.40 9.70 -13.87
N GLU A 160 18.43 8.70 -14.74
CA GLU A 160 17.35 7.72 -14.85
C GLU A 160 17.36 6.79 -13.63
N ILE A 161 16.21 6.70 -12.96
CA ILE A 161 15.97 5.81 -11.82
C ILE A 161 15.22 4.57 -12.30
N GLU A 162 15.86 3.42 -12.18
CA GLU A 162 15.26 2.14 -12.57
C GLU A 162 14.13 1.72 -11.61
N SER A 163 13.12 1.04 -12.17
CA SER A 163 11.97 0.58 -11.38
C SER A 163 12.37 -0.36 -10.23
N ALA A 164 13.35 -1.23 -10.46
CA ALA A 164 13.81 -2.16 -9.43
C ALA A 164 14.48 -1.47 -8.25
N GLU A 165 15.25 -0.42 -8.50
CA GLU A 165 15.89 0.41 -7.48
C GLU A 165 14.83 1.14 -6.65
N LEU A 166 13.89 1.79 -7.33
CA LEU A 166 12.78 2.48 -6.66
C LEU A 166 11.93 1.54 -5.82
N GLU A 167 11.64 0.31 -6.32
CA GLU A 167 10.94 -0.73 -5.58
C GLU A 167 11.67 -1.15 -4.30
N SER A 168 13.00 -1.26 -4.34
CA SER A 168 13.81 -1.60 -3.17
C SER A 168 13.66 -0.56 -2.06
N VAL A 169 13.81 0.71 -2.41
CA VAL A 169 13.71 1.82 -1.43
C VAL A 169 12.27 1.92 -0.90
N ILE A 170 11.24 1.80 -1.74
CA ILE A 170 9.84 1.75 -1.30
C ILE A 170 9.61 0.61 -0.31
N ARG A 171 10.16 -0.60 -0.58
CA ARG A 171 10.04 -1.74 0.32
C ARG A 171 10.67 -1.44 1.68
N GLU A 172 11.92 -0.99 1.70
CA GLU A 172 12.65 -0.70 2.93
C GLU A 172 11.93 0.35 3.78
N ALA A 173 11.53 1.47 3.17
CA ALA A 173 10.76 2.52 3.85
C ALA A 173 9.38 2.04 4.32
N THR A 174 8.73 1.11 3.61
CA THR A 174 7.46 0.50 4.01
C THR A 174 7.64 -0.41 5.23
N ILE A 175 8.67 -1.26 5.23
CA ILE A 175 8.99 -2.17 6.35
C ILE A 175 9.40 -1.35 7.59
N ALA A 176 10.16 -0.28 7.40
CA ALA A 176 10.50 0.69 8.44
C ALA A 176 9.27 1.48 8.95
N ARG A 177 8.17 1.49 8.21
CA ARG A 177 6.92 2.23 8.48
C ARG A 177 7.03 3.73 8.28
N ASP A 178 8.02 4.17 7.55
CA ASP A 178 8.24 5.59 7.24
C ASP A 178 7.26 6.08 6.18
N ILE A 179 6.85 5.18 5.27
CA ILE A 179 5.85 5.44 4.23
C ILE A 179 4.74 4.39 4.23
N THR A 180 3.63 4.76 3.60
CA THR A 180 2.54 3.83 3.26
C THR A 180 2.26 3.92 1.76
N PRO A 181 2.69 2.94 0.95
CA PRO A 181 2.37 2.88 -0.47
C PRO A 181 0.87 2.82 -0.70
N VAL A 182 0.35 3.67 -1.60
CA VAL A 182 -1.09 3.77 -1.89
C VAL A 182 -1.39 3.32 -3.32
N PHE A 183 -2.35 2.41 -3.41
CA PHE A 183 -2.86 1.80 -4.63
C PHE A 183 -4.32 2.19 -4.86
N ALA A 184 -4.80 2.04 -6.11
CA ALA A 184 -6.18 2.33 -6.48
C ALA A 184 -6.82 1.20 -7.26
N GLY A 185 -8.13 0.99 -7.06
CA GLY A 185 -8.87 -0.02 -7.81
C GLY A 185 -10.32 -0.18 -7.41
N THR A 186 -10.94 -1.23 -7.92
CA THR A 186 -12.28 -1.68 -7.52
C THR A 186 -12.30 -3.19 -7.38
N ALA A 187 -12.36 -3.67 -6.14
CA ALA A 187 -12.28 -5.09 -5.83
C ALA A 187 -13.51 -5.86 -6.38
N LEU A 188 -14.70 -5.26 -6.38
CA LEU A 188 -15.90 -5.88 -6.89
C LEU A 188 -15.82 -6.22 -8.38
N LYS A 189 -15.16 -5.35 -9.16
CA LYS A 189 -14.91 -5.55 -10.60
C LYS A 189 -13.51 -6.11 -10.88
N ASN A 190 -12.84 -6.61 -9.85
CA ASN A 190 -11.50 -7.21 -9.93
C ASN A 190 -10.43 -6.34 -10.64
N LYS A 191 -10.65 -5.02 -10.75
CA LYS A 191 -9.70 -4.10 -11.38
C LYS A 191 -8.69 -3.59 -10.34
N GLY A 192 -7.42 -3.88 -10.55
CA GLY A 192 -6.32 -3.53 -9.65
C GLY A 192 -5.94 -4.61 -8.63
N VAL A 193 -6.78 -5.63 -8.40
CA VAL A 193 -6.55 -6.66 -7.36
C VAL A 193 -5.28 -7.46 -7.63
N GLN A 194 -5.07 -7.92 -8.87
CA GLN A 194 -3.89 -8.73 -9.23
C GLN A 194 -2.59 -7.95 -9.02
N ARG A 195 -2.57 -6.69 -9.45
CA ARG A 195 -1.40 -5.81 -9.25
C ARG A 195 -1.17 -5.53 -7.77
N HIS A 196 -2.23 -5.40 -6.99
CA HIS A 196 -2.14 -5.22 -5.55
C HIS A 196 -1.58 -6.46 -4.84
N LEU A 197 -1.93 -7.68 -5.27
CA LEU A 197 -1.33 -8.90 -4.76
C LEU A 197 0.18 -8.98 -5.03
N TYR A 198 0.64 -8.53 -6.19
CA TYR A 198 2.08 -8.37 -6.46
C TYR A 198 2.72 -7.38 -5.49
N SER A 199 2.04 -6.30 -5.17
CA SER A 199 2.53 -5.28 -4.25
C SER A 199 2.62 -5.78 -2.81
N VAL A 200 1.72 -6.66 -2.39
CA VAL A 200 1.82 -7.38 -1.10
C VAL A 200 3.14 -8.14 -1.01
N ILE A 201 3.50 -8.88 -2.06
CA ILE A 201 4.75 -9.66 -2.10
C ILE A 201 5.98 -8.73 -2.15
N LYS A 202 5.89 -7.61 -2.89
CA LYS A 202 7.00 -6.70 -3.08
C LYS A 202 7.29 -5.82 -1.87
N PHE A 203 6.27 -5.30 -1.21
CA PHE A 203 6.42 -4.21 -0.24
C PHE A 203 6.13 -4.61 1.20
N LEU A 204 5.39 -5.68 1.47
CA LEU A 204 5.19 -6.15 2.83
C LEU A 204 6.29 -7.13 3.23
N PRO A 205 6.64 -7.21 4.53
CA PRO A 205 7.68 -8.11 4.99
C PRO A 205 7.28 -9.57 4.83
N SER A 206 8.27 -10.40 4.58
CA SER A 206 8.20 -11.84 4.73
C SER A 206 8.54 -12.24 6.18
N PRO A 207 8.29 -13.47 6.62
CA PRO A 207 8.74 -13.93 7.93
C PRO A 207 10.25 -13.77 8.15
N ASP A 208 11.06 -13.83 7.08
CA ASP A 208 12.51 -13.64 7.16
C ASP A 208 12.93 -12.18 7.47
N ASP A 209 12.05 -11.21 7.19
CA ASP A 209 12.28 -9.78 7.47
C ASP A 209 11.86 -9.41 8.91
N VAL A 210 11.16 -10.31 9.62
CA VAL A 210 10.65 -10.06 10.98
C VAL A 210 11.61 -10.64 12.01
N PRO A 211 11.94 -9.90 13.08
CA PRO A 211 12.84 -10.44 14.11
C PRO A 211 12.25 -11.71 14.76
N PRO A 212 13.11 -12.64 15.19
CA PRO A 212 12.69 -13.86 15.88
C PRO A 212 11.83 -13.56 17.10
N VAL A 213 10.82 -14.38 17.34
CA VAL A 213 9.94 -14.21 18.50
C VAL A 213 10.63 -14.76 19.75
N GLU A 214 10.88 -13.87 20.71
CA GLU A 214 11.35 -14.24 22.04
C GLU A 214 10.18 -14.76 22.89
N THR A 215 10.28 -15.99 23.36
CA THR A 215 9.26 -16.62 24.21
C THR A 215 9.91 -17.26 25.43
N HIS A 216 9.14 -17.38 26.52
CA HIS A 216 9.59 -18.13 27.69
C HIS A 216 9.13 -19.58 27.63
N HIS A 217 9.92 -20.48 28.19
CA HIS A 217 9.53 -21.88 28.31
C HIS A 217 8.30 -22.03 29.22
N PRO A 218 7.26 -22.79 28.85
CA PRO A 218 6.01 -22.88 29.63
C PRO A 218 6.20 -23.34 31.08
N HIS A 219 7.29 -24.05 31.38
CA HIS A 219 7.60 -24.60 32.71
C HIS A 219 8.86 -24.00 33.36
N ASP A 220 9.52 -23.05 32.70
CA ASP A 220 10.72 -22.37 33.20
C ASP A 220 10.72 -20.90 32.76
N GLN A 221 10.35 -19.99 33.66
CA GLN A 221 10.26 -18.56 33.37
C GLN A 221 11.61 -17.90 33.10
N TYR A 222 12.72 -18.58 33.34
CA TYR A 222 14.08 -18.08 33.10
C TYR A 222 14.70 -18.64 31.81
N ALA A 223 14.07 -19.62 31.17
CA ALA A 223 14.53 -20.16 29.91
C ALA A 223 13.88 -19.39 28.73
N GLU A 224 14.66 -18.54 28.11
CA GLU A 224 14.27 -17.85 26.86
C GLU A 224 14.37 -18.84 25.68
N ILE A 225 13.34 -18.86 24.86
CA ILE A 225 13.32 -19.62 23.61
C ILE A 225 13.19 -18.63 22.46
N ILE A 226 14.21 -18.58 21.61
CA ILE A 226 14.18 -17.82 20.37
C ILE A 226 13.63 -18.74 19.27
N ARG A 227 12.53 -18.32 18.64
CA ARG A 227 11.97 -19.02 17.49
C ARG A 227 12.20 -18.20 16.24
N SER A 228 13.02 -18.71 15.35
CA SER A 228 13.15 -18.22 13.99
C SER A 228 11.91 -18.60 13.17
N PRO A 229 11.54 -17.79 12.17
CA PRO A 229 10.46 -18.10 11.22
C PRO A 229 10.68 -19.42 10.48
#